data_720161d8627e9bd1f39df4732b81bb0e
#
_entry.id   720161d8627e9bd1f39df4732b81bb0e
#
_cell.length_a   1.000
_cell.length_b   1.000
_cell.length_c   1.000
_cell.angle_alpha   90.00
_cell.angle_beta   90.00
_cell.angle_gamma   90.00
#
_symmetry.space_group_name_H-M   'P 1'
#
loop_
_entity.id
_entity.type
_entity.pdbx_description
1 polymer ?
#
loop_
_entity_poly.entity_id
_entity_poly.type
_entity_poly.pdbx_seq_one_letter_code
_entity_poly.pdbx_strand_id
1 'polypeptide(L)'
;MNYAMIFYLLGRVVQVVGAMMAAPFIVSLVYSEKAGWYYLFCGIAMFIVGTLLTIRKPKKTAFYAKDGFVMTSLSWIVLSAAGALPFWLSGEIPSYVDALFECISGFTTTGASIVPVVEDLSKCTNFWRCFIQLIGGMGVLVFLLALLPLTGGRDLYIMKAESPGPSVGKLAPKVRQTAYYLYIIYFFLTAALFVSLLIAGMPVYDALCTALATTSTGGFGVKNDSLGGYSHTIQYIVAGFLFFAGLNYNFYFFLWTRRFKEAFSIEEIRAYAVAFWGAVALIAVNLVSAGTYGAEPAFRHAFFQVGSIMTTAGFSSVDFENWPALSREIMICLMLVGGCAGSTSGGIKVSRIQIYVKMLARELSSLCHPKSVRVICMDGKRVSSDVLRSTMVFLAAYVVIFAVSILLVSLDGYDFTTDFTAVASALGNIGPGFSLVGPARNFAFFSDFSKAVLMFDMLAGRLELFPMLVLLSPATWRKN
;
A
#
# COMPACT_ATOMS: atom_id res chain seq x y z
N MET A 1 3.07 -11.28 -27.30
CA MET A 1 2.67 -11.54 -25.92
C MET A 1 2.55 -13.04 -25.67
N ASN A 2 3.07 -13.54 -24.52
CA ASN A 2 3.06 -14.97 -24.20
C ASN A 2 1.87 -15.32 -23.28
N TYR A 3 0.67 -15.45 -23.87
CA TYR A 3 -0.56 -15.74 -23.12
C TYR A 3 -0.46 -17.03 -22.28
N ALA A 4 0.14 -18.09 -22.83
CA ALA A 4 0.26 -19.37 -22.11
C ALA A 4 1.06 -19.21 -20.80
N MET A 5 2.11 -18.37 -20.82
CA MET A 5 2.92 -18.08 -19.63
C MET A 5 2.17 -17.19 -18.63
N ILE A 6 1.39 -16.20 -19.12
CA ILE A 6 0.56 -15.35 -18.28
C ILE A 6 -0.49 -16.20 -17.55
N PHE A 7 -1.23 -17.06 -18.24
CA PHE A 7 -2.23 -17.93 -17.61
C PHE A 7 -1.61 -18.93 -16.62
N TYR A 8 -0.44 -19.47 -16.94
CA TYR A 8 0.28 -20.37 -16.03
C TYR A 8 0.66 -19.67 -14.73
N LEU A 9 1.21 -18.46 -14.81
CA LEU A 9 1.59 -17.68 -13.63
C LEU A 9 0.36 -17.20 -12.85
N LEU A 10 -0.71 -16.75 -13.52
CA LEU A 10 -2.00 -16.42 -12.88
C LEU A 10 -2.55 -17.63 -12.12
N GLY A 11 -2.51 -18.82 -12.72
CA GLY A 11 -2.92 -20.05 -12.05
C GLY A 11 -2.14 -20.31 -10.75
N ARG A 12 -0.82 -20.05 -10.76
CA ARG A 12 0.02 -20.17 -9.54
C ARG A 12 -0.36 -19.15 -8.47
N VAL A 13 -0.64 -17.91 -8.87
CA VAL A 13 -1.10 -16.86 -7.95
C VAL A 13 -2.43 -17.27 -7.31
N VAL A 14 -3.39 -17.72 -8.10
CA VAL A 14 -4.72 -18.17 -7.63
C VAL A 14 -4.60 -19.37 -6.69
N GLN A 15 -3.72 -20.35 -6.97
CA GLN A 15 -3.45 -21.47 -6.06
C GLN A 15 -2.96 -21.00 -4.69
N VAL A 16 -2.01 -20.07 -4.66
CA VAL A 16 -1.42 -19.59 -3.41
C VAL A 16 -2.47 -18.88 -2.56
N VAL A 17 -3.27 -17.98 -3.16
CA VAL A 17 -4.31 -17.26 -2.40
C VAL A 17 -5.43 -18.21 -1.96
N GLY A 18 -5.80 -19.18 -2.80
CA GLY A 18 -6.73 -20.23 -2.40
C GLY A 18 -6.24 -21.01 -1.18
N ALA A 19 -4.94 -21.36 -1.13
CA ALA A 19 -4.36 -22.01 0.05
C ALA A 19 -4.34 -21.08 1.28
N MET A 20 -4.12 -19.77 1.10
CA MET A 20 -4.12 -18.78 2.18
C MET A 20 -5.50 -18.57 2.80
N MET A 21 -6.60 -18.87 2.08
CA MET A 21 -7.97 -18.86 2.65
C MET A 21 -8.19 -19.91 3.74
N ALA A 22 -7.27 -20.87 3.92
CA ALA A 22 -7.28 -21.75 5.08
C ALA A 22 -7.07 -20.99 6.40
N ALA A 23 -6.38 -19.84 6.40
CA ALA A 23 -6.13 -19.10 7.62
C ALA A 23 -7.42 -18.49 8.24
N PRO A 24 -8.29 -17.76 7.52
CA PRO A 24 -9.57 -17.32 8.08
C PRO A 24 -10.50 -18.50 8.43
N PHE A 25 -10.42 -19.63 7.71
CA PHE A 25 -11.15 -20.84 8.11
C PHE A 25 -10.71 -21.36 9.49
N ILE A 26 -9.39 -21.39 9.76
CA ILE A 26 -8.88 -21.78 11.09
C ILE A 26 -9.39 -20.81 12.17
N VAL A 27 -9.38 -19.50 11.90
CA VAL A 27 -9.95 -18.50 12.83
C VAL A 27 -11.43 -18.79 13.10
N SER A 28 -12.21 -19.13 12.07
CA SER A 28 -13.63 -19.46 12.23
C SER A 28 -13.88 -20.69 13.10
N LEU A 29 -12.98 -21.68 13.06
CA LEU A 29 -13.07 -22.86 13.93
C LEU A 29 -12.84 -22.48 15.40
N VAL A 30 -11.88 -21.57 15.66
CA VAL A 30 -11.58 -21.11 17.03
C VAL A 30 -12.77 -20.36 17.63
N TYR A 31 -13.47 -19.55 16.82
CA TYR A 31 -14.62 -18.75 17.26
C TYR A 31 -15.98 -19.38 16.96
N SER A 32 -16.00 -20.60 16.40
CA SER A 32 -17.23 -21.35 16.05
C SER A 32 -18.17 -20.60 15.11
N GLU A 33 -17.61 -19.90 14.12
CA GLU A 33 -18.34 -19.07 13.15
C GLU A 33 -18.69 -19.86 11.87
N LYS A 34 -19.92 -19.68 11.37
CA LYS A 34 -20.36 -20.35 10.14
C LYS A 34 -19.75 -19.76 8.87
N ALA A 35 -19.40 -18.48 8.88
CA ALA A 35 -18.82 -17.76 7.72
C ALA A 35 -17.53 -18.42 7.22
N GLY A 36 -16.76 -19.08 8.08
CA GLY A 36 -15.52 -19.75 7.70
C GLY A 36 -15.66 -20.83 6.62
N TRP A 37 -16.82 -21.49 6.52
CA TRP A 37 -17.04 -22.50 5.48
C TRP A 37 -16.99 -21.90 4.06
N TYR A 38 -17.43 -20.66 3.89
CA TYR A 38 -17.34 -19.97 2.60
C TYR A 38 -15.87 -19.73 2.19
N TYR A 39 -14.99 -19.42 3.15
CA TYR A 39 -13.54 -19.30 2.90
C TYR A 39 -12.94 -20.63 2.48
N LEU A 40 -13.30 -21.73 3.14
CA LEU A 40 -12.81 -23.05 2.77
C LEU A 40 -13.27 -23.45 1.36
N PHE A 41 -14.55 -23.28 1.04
CA PHE A 41 -15.08 -23.63 -0.29
C PHE A 41 -14.47 -22.76 -1.40
N CYS A 42 -14.39 -21.45 -1.20
CA CYS A 42 -13.73 -20.55 -2.15
C CYS A 42 -12.25 -20.90 -2.31
N GLY A 43 -11.54 -21.19 -1.22
CA GLY A 43 -10.14 -21.60 -1.22
C GLY A 43 -9.91 -22.87 -2.03
N ILE A 44 -10.73 -23.91 -1.82
CA ILE A 44 -10.68 -25.17 -2.58
C ILE A 44 -10.97 -24.90 -4.06
N ALA A 45 -12.03 -24.13 -4.39
CA ALA A 45 -12.37 -23.81 -5.76
C ALA A 45 -11.24 -23.06 -6.47
N MET A 46 -10.64 -22.04 -5.82
CA MET A 46 -9.50 -21.34 -6.35
C MET A 46 -8.29 -22.24 -6.55
N PHE A 47 -8.02 -23.13 -5.60
CA PHE A 47 -6.91 -24.08 -5.71
C PHE A 47 -7.10 -25.03 -6.90
N ILE A 48 -8.32 -25.53 -7.11
CA ILE A 48 -8.67 -26.39 -8.26
C ILE A 48 -8.51 -25.61 -9.56
N VAL A 49 -9.09 -24.41 -9.68
CA VAL A 49 -8.98 -23.57 -10.89
C VAL A 49 -7.52 -23.25 -11.19
N GLY A 50 -6.76 -22.84 -10.18
CA GLY A 50 -5.33 -22.58 -10.33
C GLY A 50 -4.55 -23.82 -10.77
N THR A 51 -4.91 -25.01 -10.26
CA THR A 51 -4.30 -26.28 -10.69
C THR A 51 -4.61 -26.58 -12.15
N LEU A 52 -5.86 -26.42 -12.57
CA LEU A 52 -6.26 -26.61 -13.96
C LEU A 52 -5.47 -25.69 -14.92
N LEU A 53 -5.30 -24.41 -14.55
CA LEU A 53 -4.52 -23.45 -15.34
C LEU A 53 -3.03 -23.81 -15.41
N THR A 54 -2.50 -24.54 -14.41
CA THR A 54 -1.07 -24.89 -14.30
C THR A 54 -0.71 -26.30 -14.76
N ILE A 55 -1.68 -27.13 -15.17
CA ILE A 55 -1.43 -28.52 -15.67
C ILE A 55 -0.43 -28.51 -16.82
N ARG A 56 -0.61 -27.61 -17.79
CA ARG A 56 0.25 -27.53 -18.96
C ARG A 56 1.32 -26.46 -18.79
N LYS A 57 2.57 -26.90 -18.61
CA LYS A 57 3.72 -25.98 -18.58
C LYS A 57 3.91 -25.37 -19.98
N PRO A 58 4.06 -24.05 -20.11
CA PRO A 58 4.25 -23.39 -21.39
C PRO A 58 5.60 -23.80 -22.02
N LYS A 59 5.56 -24.23 -23.28
CA LYS A 59 6.75 -24.63 -24.06
C LYS A 59 7.66 -23.42 -24.36
N LYS A 60 7.06 -22.29 -24.73
CA LYS A 60 7.77 -21.03 -25.00
C LYS A 60 7.96 -20.27 -23.68
N THR A 61 9.21 -20.02 -23.35
CA THR A 61 9.60 -19.39 -22.08
C THR A 61 10.02 -17.92 -22.24
N ALA A 62 9.95 -17.36 -23.47
CA ALA A 62 10.25 -15.94 -23.70
C ALA A 62 9.22 -15.07 -22.97
N PHE A 63 9.71 -14.14 -22.13
CA PHE A 63 8.91 -13.25 -21.31
C PHE A 63 9.56 -11.86 -21.32
N TYR A 64 8.83 -10.86 -21.78
CA TYR A 64 9.32 -9.50 -21.94
C TYR A 64 8.73 -8.55 -20.89
N ALA A 65 9.26 -7.34 -20.79
CA ALA A 65 8.78 -6.34 -19.84
C ALA A 65 7.27 -6.05 -19.98
N LYS A 66 6.76 -6.01 -21.22
CA LYS A 66 5.34 -5.87 -21.53
C LYS A 66 4.50 -6.99 -20.90
N ASP A 67 4.96 -8.25 -21.03
CA ASP A 67 4.26 -9.41 -20.44
C ASP A 67 4.26 -9.33 -18.92
N GLY A 68 5.34 -8.79 -18.32
CA GLY A 68 5.45 -8.55 -16.88
C GLY A 68 4.41 -7.55 -16.37
N PHE A 69 4.29 -6.40 -17.02
CA PHE A 69 3.28 -5.39 -16.64
C PHE A 69 1.84 -5.91 -16.74
N VAL A 70 1.50 -6.55 -17.87
CA VAL A 70 0.16 -7.14 -18.06
C VAL A 70 -0.13 -8.23 -17.03
N MET A 71 0.85 -9.11 -16.78
CA MET A 71 0.74 -10.19 -15.80
C MET A 71 0.51 -9.62 -14.39
N THR A 72 1.26 -8.59 -14.00
CA THR A 72 1.12 -7.95 -12.69
C THR A 72 -0.28 -7.38 -12.52
N SER A 73 -0.74 -6.54 -13.45
CA SER A 73 -2.08 -5.93 -13.36
C SER A 73 -3.20 -6.97 -13.34
N LEU A 74 -3.14 -7.97 -14.21
CA LEU A 74 -4.14 -9.05 -14.24
C LEU A 74 -4.14 -9.87 -12.95
N SER A 75 -2.96 -10.12 -12.36
CA SER A 75 -2.88 -10.82 -11.08
C SER A 75 -3.62 -10.09 -9.97
N TRP A 76 -3.42 -8.79 -9.83
CA TRP A 76 -4.09 -7.98 -8.82
C TRP A 76 -5.60 -7.94 -9.02
N ILE A 77 -6.07 -7.78 -10.26
CA ILE A 77 -7.50 -7.81 -10.58
C ILE A 77 -8.12 -9.18 -10.26
N VAL A 78 -7.48 -10.27 -10.72
CA VAL A 78 -8.00 -11.63 -10.53
C VAL A 78 -8.00 -12.03 -9.05
N LEU A 79 -6.94 -11.67 -8.31
CA LEU A 79 -6.86 -11.94 -6.87
C LEU A 79 -7.94 -11.22 -6.08
N SER A 80 -8.14 -9.93 -6.41
CA SER A 80 -9.16 -9.13 -5.73
C SER A 80 -10.57 -9.64 -6.04
N ALA A 81 -10.84 -9.97 -7.30
CA ALA A 81 -12.14 -10.54 -7.70
C ALA A 81 -12.41 -11.89 -7.01
N ALA A 82 -11.41 -12.77 -6.96
CA ALA A 82 -11.57 -14.05 -6.31
C ALA A 82 -11.58 -13.94 -4.76
N GLY A 83 -10.76 -13.05 -4.20
CA GLY A 83 -10.70 -12.80 -2.76
C GLY A 83 -11.95 -12.13 -2.17
N ALA A 84 -12.76 -11.47 -3.02
CA ALA A 84 -14.05 -10.87 -2.67
C ALA A 84 -15.18 -11.91 -2.53
N LEU A 85 -15.05 -13.09 -3.16
CA LEU A 85 -16.10 -14.09 -3.19
C LEU A 85 -16.57 -14.53 -1.78
N PRO A 86 -15.68 -14.80 -0.79
CA PRO A 86 -16.12 -15.17 0.54
C PRO A 86 -16.96 -14.08 1.24
N PHE A 87 -16.61 -12.79 1.06
CA PHE A 87 -17.36 -11.68 1.62
C PHE A 87 -18.81 -11.64 1.09
N TRP A 88 -18.96 -11.82 -0.22
CA TRP A 88 -20.24 -11.79 -0.89
C TRP A 88 -21.07 -13.05 -0.59
N LEU A 89 -20.47 -14.24 -0.70
CA LEU A 89 -21.19 -15.52 -0.52
C LEU A 89 -21.61 -15.76 0.93
N SER A 90 -20.88 -15.23 1.91
CA SER A 90 -21.28 -15.29 3.33
C SER A 90 -22.49 -14.38 3.62
N GLY A 91 -22.78 -13.42 2.74
CA GLY A 91 -23.82 -12.41 2.93
C GLY A 91 -23.44 -11.27 3.88
N GLU A 92 -22.21 -11.26 4.42
CA GLU A 92 -21.74 -10.18 5.31
C GLU A 92 -21.53 -8.86 4.54
N ILE A 93 -21.17 -8.94 3.26
CA ILE A 93 -21.18 -7.81 2.33
C ILE A 93 -22.10 -8.18 1.15
N PRO A 94 -23.37 -7.72 1.17
CA PRO A 94 -24.40 -8.22 0.23
C PRO A 94 -24.14 -7.88 -1.23
N SER A 95 -23.51 -6.71 -1.50
CA SER A 95 -23.16 -6.29 -2.87
C SER A 95 -21.80 -6.85 -3.28
N TYR A 96 -21.71 -7.48 -4.46
CA TYR A 96 -20.42 -7.94 -4.98
C TYR A 96 -19.49 -6.77 -5.32
N VAL A 97 -20.03 -5.62 -5.76
CA VAL A 97 -19.23 -4.41 -6.02
C VAL A 97 -18.59 -3.92 -4.72
N ASP A 98 -19.33 -3.91 -3.64
CA ASP A 98 -18.83 -3.53 -2.31
C ASP A 98 -17.79 -4.54 -1.79
N ALA A 99 -18.08 -5.84 -1.93
CA ALA A 99 -17.12 -6.89 -1.58
C ALA A 99 -15.80 -6.78 -2.38
N LEU A 100 -15.90 -6.43 -3.67
CA LEU A 100 -14.76 -6.21 -4.53
C LEU A 100 -13.97 -4.95 -4.13
N PHE A 101 -14.68 -3.86 -3.80
CA PHE A 101 -14.05 -2.63 -3.29
C PHE A 101 -13.26 -2.91 -2.01
N GLU A 102 -13.88 -3.57 -1.03
CA GLU A 102 -13.22 -3.93 0.23
C GLU A 102 -12.00 -4.83 0.01
N CYS A 103 -12.11 -5.78 -0.91
CA CYS A 103 -11.03 -6.71 -1.24
C CYS A 103 -9.88 -6.01 -1.99
N ILE A 104 -10.17 -5.12 -2.96
CA ILE A 104 -9.16 -4.31 -3.64
C ILE A 104 -8.46 -3.41 -2.63
N SER A 105 -9.22 -2.71 -1.79
CA SER A 105 -8.69 -1.87 -0.71
C SER A 105 -7.78 -2.66 0.22
N GLY A 106 -8.14 -3.89 0.57
CA GLY A 106 -7.32 -4.79 1.36
C GLY A 106 -6.01 -5.18 0.68
N PHE A 107 -6.07 -5.75 -0.52
CA PHE A 107 -4.87 -6.17 -1.25
C PHE A 107 -3.95 -5.00 -1.61
N THR A 108 -4.50 -3.86 -2.03
CA THR A 108 -3.70 -2.66 -2.35
C THR A 108 -3.20 -1.93 -1.11
N THR A 109 -3.52 -2.43 0.08
CA THR A 109 -3.19 -1.81 1.37
C THR A 109 -3.68 -0.37 1.50
N THR A 110 -4.81 -0.06 0.87
CA THR A 110 -5.43 1.27 0.92
C THR A 110 -6.11 1.50 2.27
N GLY A 111 -6.88 0.52 2.76
CA GLY A 111 -7.60 0.66 4.03
C GLY A 111 -8.91 1.46 3.97
N ALA A 112 -9.33 1.92 2.79
CA ALA A 112 -10.66 2.48 2.57
C ALA A 112 -11.73 1.38 2.71
N SER A 113 -12.74 1.58 3.56
CA SER A 113 -13.76 0.57 3.84
C SER A 113 -15.14 1.04 3.40
N ILE A 114 -15.95 0.09 2.92
CA ILE A 114 -17.39 0.28 2.68
C ILE A 114 -18.23 -0.29 3.82
N VAL A 115 -17.61 -0.93 4.79
CA VAL A 115 -18.32 -1.56 5.91
C VAL A 115 -18.73 -0.48 6.91
N PRO A 116 -20.04 -0.33 7.21
CA PRO A 116 -20.51 0.72 8.12
C PRO A 116 -20.13 0.45 9.58
N VAL A 117 -20.22 -0.81 10.02
CA VAL A 117 -19.90 -1.27 11.39
C VAL A 117 -19.00 -2.49 11.30
N VAL A 118 -17.72 -2.31 11.58
CA VAL A 118 -16.71 -3.37 11.45
C VAL A 118 -16.92 -4.47 12.51
N GLU A 119 -17.44 -4.09 13.68
CA GLU A 119 -17.71 -5.00 14.80
C GLU A 119 -18.82 -6.02 14.50
N ASP A 120 -19.69 -5.74 13.51
CA ASP A 120 -20.75 -6.66 13.08
C ASP A 120 -20.23 -7.79 12.18
N LEU A 121 -19.03 -7.63 11.61
CA LEU A 121 -18.41 -8.69 10.82
C LEU A 121 -17.96 -9.86 11.71
N SER A 122 -18.06 -11.09 11.19
CA SER A 122 -17.44 -12.24 11.83
C SER A 122 -15.92 -12.04 11.98
N LYS A 123 -15.33 -12.63 13.02
CA LYS A 123 -13.88 -12.52 13.25
C LYS A 123 -13.07 -13.14 12.12
N CYS A 124 -13.55 -14.21 11.49
CA CYS A 124 -12.87 -14.79 10.34
C CYS A 124 -12.87 -13.86 9.13
N THR A 125 -13.94 -13.10 8.89
CA THR A 125 -14.06 -12.11 7.81
C THR A 125 -13.18 -10.90 8.09
N ASN A 126 -13.22 -10.37 9.30
CA ASN A 126 -12.34 -9.25 9.67
C ASN A 126 -10.85 -9.65 9.70
N PHE A 127 -10.55 -10.89 10.12
CA PHE A 127 -9.19 -11.43 9.99
C PHE A 127 -8.75 -11.49 8.52
N TRP A 128 -9.62 -11.94 7.59
CA TRP A 128 -9.29 -11.97 6.17
C TRP A 128 -8.98 -10.58 5.62
N ARG A 129 -9.75 -9.55 6.00
CA ARG A 129 -9.49 -8.14 5.66
C ARG A 129 -8.05 -7.74 6.04
N CYS A 130 -7.64 -7.97 7.28
CA CYS A 130 -6.29 -7.65 7.76
C CYS A 130 -5.21 -8.54 7.11
N PHE A 131 -5.53 -9.81 6.85
CA PHE A 131 -4.58 -10.77 6.29
C PHE A 131 -4.27 -10.50 4.82
N ILE A 132 -5.26 -10.09 4.01
CA ILE A 132 -5.00 -9.68 2.61
C ILE A 132 -4.13 -8.43 2.54
N GLN A 133 -4.17 -7.53 3.54
CA GLN A 133 -3.24 -6.41 3.62
C GLN A 133 -1.80 -6.88 3.84
N LEU A 134 -1.58 -7.86 4.70
CA LEU A 134 -0.24 -8.45 4.87
C LEU A 134 0.28 -9.03 3.55
N ILE A 135 -0.56 -9.77 2.82
CA ILE A 135 -0.19 -10.35 1.52
C ILE A 135 0.13 -9.25 0.50
N GLY A 136 -0.71 -8.22 0.43
CA GLY A 136 -0.57 -7.11 -0.50
C GLY A 136 0.60 -6.18 -0.19
N GLY A 137 0.96 -6.01 1.08
CA GLY A 137 1.98 -5.06 1.53
C GLY A 137 3.35 -5.25 0.90
N MET A 138 3.82 -6.48 0.80
CA MET A 138 5.10 -6.81 0.15
C MET A 138 4.97 -7.22 -1.31
N GLY A 139 3.74 -7.24 -1.85
CA GLY A 139 3.47 -7.65 -3.22
C GLY A 139 3.34 -9.17 -3.41
N VAL A 140 2.23 -9.56 -4.04
CA VAL A 140 1.89 -10.98 -4.24
C VAL A 140 2.87 -11.68 -5.16
N LEU A 141 3.35 -10.98 -6.20
CA LEU A 141 4.28 -11.57 -7.16
C LEU A 141 5.71 -11.66 -6.63
N VAL A 142 6.13 -10.72 -5.78
CA VAL A 142 7.41 -10.81 -5.07
C VAL A 142 7.41 -12.02 -4.13
N PHE A 143 6.26 -12.30 -3.48
CA PHE A 143 6.08 -13.53 -2.70
C PHE A 143 6.23 -14.79 -3.55
N LEU A 144 5.62 -14.83 -4.74
CA LEU A 144 5.79 -15.94 -5.66
C LEU A 144 7.24 -16.11 -6.11
N LEU A 145 7.97 -15.01 -6.34
CA LEU A 145 9.39 -15.07 -6.71
C LEU A 145 10.28 -15.65 -5.59
N ALA A 146 9.92 -15.40 -4.34
CA ALA A 146 10.62 -15.98 -3.19
C ALA A 146 10.41 -17.50 -3.11
N LEU A 147 9.19 -17.99 -3.41
CA LEU A 147 8.80 -19.38 -3.28
C LEU A 147 9.14 -20.23 -4.53
N LEU A 148 8.92 -19.68 -5.73
CA LEU A 148 9.03 -20.42 -6.98
C LEU A 148 10.27 -19.98 -7.78
N PRO A 149 11.21 -20.88 -8.09
CA PRO A 149 12.33 -20.56 -8.97
C PRO A 149 11.83 -20.42 -10.40
N LEU A 150 11.78 -19.17 -10.90
CA LEU A 150 11.57 -18.90 -12.32
C LEU A 150 12.93 -18.88 -13.01
N THR A 151 13.09 -19.66 -14.08
CA THR A 151 14.34 -19.73 -14.84
C THR A 151 14.36 -18.70 -15.97
N GLY A 152 15.53 -18.14 -16.30
CA GLY A 152 15.74 -17.35 -17.51
C GLY A 152 15.63 -15.81 -17.38
N GLY A 153 15.96 -15.22 -16.22
CA GLY A 153 16.02 -13.75 -16.05
C GLY A 153 14.66 -13.05 -15.97
N ARG A 154 13.57 -13.80 -15.91
CA ARG A 154 12.17 -13.32 -15.83
C ARG A 154 11.85 -12.64 -14.52
N ASP A 155 12.49 -13.09 -13.45
CA ASP A 155 12.36 -12.60 -12.09
C ASP A 155 12.56 -11.07 -12.04
N LEU A 156 13.48 -10.56 -12.87
CA LEU A 156 13.80 -9.14 -12.92
C LEU A 156 12.65 -8.28 -13.48
N TYR A 157 11.93 -8.77 -14.50
CA TYR A 157 10.82 -8.02 -15.09
C TYR A 157 9.60 -7.98 -14.17
N ILE A 158 9.32 -9.08 -13.48
CA ILE A 158 8.22 -9.17 -12.51
C ILE A 158 8.53 -8.28 -11.30
N MET A 159 9.75 -8.39 -10.75
CA MET A 159 10.16 -7.56 -9.61
C MET A 159 10.14 -6.06 -9.96
N LYS A 160 10.56 -5.67 -11.17
CA LYS A 160 10.47 -4.28 -11.62
C LYS A 160 9.03 -3.78 -11.79
N ALA A 161 8.11 -4.67 -12.16
CA ALA A 161 6.70 -4.31 -12.36
C ALA A 161 5.94 -4.12 -11.04
N GLU A 162 6.40 -4.74 -9.96
CA GLU A 162 5.74 -4.69 -8.66
C GLU A 162 6.54 -3.92 -7.59
N SER A 163 7.83 -3.67 -7.81
CA SER A 163 8.68 -2.99 -6.82
C SER A 163 8.52 -1.47 -6.91
N PRO A 164 7.99 -0.81 -5.87
CA PRO A 164 7.72 0.61 -5.89
C PRO A 164 8.98 1.48 -5.82
N GLY A 165 9.04 2.48 -6.69
CA GLY A 165 10.04 3.54 -6.68
C GLY A 165 11.09 3.50 -7.80
N PRO A 166 11.88 4.57 -7.96
CA PRO A 166 13.00 4.60 -8.88
C PRO A 166 14.01 3.53 -8.48
N SER A 167 14.51 2.76 -9.47
CA SER A 167 15.35 1.57 -9.27
C SER A 167 16.54 1.85 -8.34
N VAL A 168 16.42 1.44 -7.09
CA VAL A 168 17.52 1.45 -6.11
C VAL A 168 18.33 0.16 -6.26
N GLY A 169 19.64 0.24 -6.02
CA GLY A 169 20.59 -0.82 -6.28
C GLY A 169 20.19 -2.20 -5.74
N LYS A 170 20.64 -3.27 -6.39
CA LYS A 170 20.38 -4.65 -6.00
C LYS A 170 20.95 -4.93 -4.61
N LEU A 171 20.13 -5.47 -3.70
CA LEU A 171 20.57 -5.90 -2.36
C LEU A 171 21.45 -7.16 -2.40
N ALA A 172 21.19 -8.04 -3.37
CA ALA A 172 21.90 -9.30 -3.53
C ALA A 172 22.12 -9.62 -5.02
N PRO A 173 23.10 -10.47 -5.35
CA PRO A 173 23.38 -10.86 -6.73
C PRO A 173 22.20 -11.53 -7.45
N LYS A 174 21.31 -12.20 -6.68
CA LYS A 174 20.13 -12.89 -7.21
C LYS A 174 18.85 -12.21 -6.69
N VAL A 175 17.92 -11.92 -7.58
CA VAL A 175 16.59 -11.32 -7.27
C VAL A 175 15.85 -12.08 -6.18
N ARG A 176 15.87 -13.43 -6.25
CA ARG A 176 15.25 -14.30 -5.25
C ARG A 176 15.82 -14.11 -3.85
N GLN A 177 17.13 -13.93 -3.71
CA GLN A 177 17.76 -13.68 -2.40
C GLN A 177 17.30 -12.32 -1.84
N THR A 178 17.22 -11.30 -2.68
CA THR A 178 16.66 -10.00 -2.28
C THR A 178 15.24 -10.15 -1.74
N ALA A 179 14.34 -10.79 -2.50
CA ALA A 179 12.98 -11.05 -2.06
C ALA A 179 12.94 -11.82 -0.73
N TYR A 180 13.75 -12.86 -0.58
CA TYR A 180 13.80 -13.64 0.65
C TYR A 180 14.20 -12.82 1.88
N TYR A 181 15.22 -11.97 1.79
CA TYR A 181 15.62 -11.08 2.89
C TYR A 181 14.53 -10.05 3.22
N LEU A 182 13.88 -9.48 2.21
CA LEU A 182 12.79 -8.54 2.41
C LEU A 182 11.63 -9.18 3.19
N TYR A 183 11.25 -10.42 2.83
CA TYR A 183 10.20 -11.15 3.55
C TYR A 183 10.58 -11.51 4.98
N ILE A 184 11.83 -11.91 5.24
CA ILE A 184 12.31 -12.17 6.62
C ILE A 184 12.16 -10.92 7.46
N ILE A 185 12.63 -9.76 6.96
CA ILE A 185 12.53 -8.48 7.68
C ILE A 185 11.06 -8.13 7.95
N TYR A 186 10.21 -8.30 6.94
CA TYR A 186 8.79 -8.02 7.04
C TYR A 186 8.08 -8.85 8.11
N PHE A 187 8.27 -10.17 8.08
CA PHE A 187 7.70 -11.05 9.10
C PHE A 187 8.30 -10.82 10.48
N PHE A 188 9.58 -10.49 10.57
CA PHE A 188 10.21 -10.14 11.84
C PHE A 188 9.58 -8.87 12.44
N LEU A 189 9.38 -7.81 11.64
CA LEU A 189 8.71 -6.59 12.09
C LEU A 189 7.27 -6.86 12.54
N THR A 190 6.53 -7.71 11.77
CA THR A 190 5.16 -8.10 12.13
C THR A 190 5.13 -8.85 13.47
N ALA A 191 6.03 -9.81 13.66
CA ALA A 191 6.11 -10.57 14.91
C ALA A 191 6.54 -9.70 16.09
N ALA A 192 7.50 -8.79 15.89
CA ALA A 192 7.95 -7.85 16.91
C ALA A 192 6.82 -6.92 17.35
N LEU A 193 6.04 -6.38 16.40
CA LEU A 193 4.88 -5.56 16.71
C LEU A 193 3.82 -6.37 17.45
N PHE A 194 3.47 -7.56 16.96
CA PHE A 194 2.50 -8.43 17.62
C PHE A 194 2.84 -8.69 19.09
N VAL A 195 4.09 -9.08 19.36
CA VAL A 195 4.58 -9.29 20.74
C VAL A 195 4.52 -8.01 21.56
N SER A 196 4.91 -6.87 20.99
CA SER A 196 4.87 -5.56 21.69
C SER A 196 3.44 -5.17 22.09
N LEU A 197 2.46 -5.42 21.21
CA LEU A 197 1.03 -5.16 21.48
C LEU A 197 0.48 -6.08 22.55
N LEU A 198 0.87 -7.36 22.59
CA LEU A 198 0.48 -8.29 23.66
C LEU A 198 1.05 -7.85 25.02
N ILE A 199 2.31 -7.44 25.07
CA ILE A 199 2.95 -6.91 26.30
C ILE A 199 2.22 -5.65 26.78
N ALA A 200 1.74 -4.81 25.84
CA ALA A 200 0.95 -3.61 26.16
C ALA A 200 -0.49 -3.91 26.60
N GLY A 201 -0.91 -5.19 26.66
CA GLY A 201 -2.23 -5.63 27.12
C GLY A 201 -3.33 -5.62 26.06
N MET A 202 -2.99 -5.59 24.78
CA MET A 202 -3.98 -5.71 23.69
C MET A 202 -4.48 -7.16 23.61
N PRO A 203 -5.80 -7.42 23.40
CA PRO A 203 -6.33 -8.75 23.16
C PRO A 203 -5.62 -9.46 22.00
N VAL A 204 -5.40 -10.77 22.11
CA VAL A 204 -4.59 -11.54 21.13
C VAL A 204 -5.09 -11.38 19.69
N TYR A 205 -6.40 -11.45 19.49
CA TYR A 205 -7.01 -11.29 18.17
C TYR A 205 -6.79 -9.88 17.61
N ASP A 206 -7.05 -8.86 18.42
CA ASP A 206 -6.87 -7.45 18.03
C ASP A 206 -5.40 -7.15 17.74
N ALA A 207 -4.49 -7.66 18.59
CA ALA A 207 -3.05 -7.52 18.41
C ALA A 207 -2.57 -8.17 17.11
N LEU A 208 -3.11 -9.35 16.77
CA LEU A 208 -2.77 -10.04 15.53
C LEU A 208 -3.23 -9.24 14.31
N CYS A 209 -4.50 -8.87 14.25
CA CYS A 209 -5.06 -8.08 13.14
C CYS A 209 -4.34 -6.73 12.99
N THR A 210 -4.12 -6.03 14.10
CA THR A 210 -3.40 -4.74 14.10
C THR A 210 -1.95 -4.90 13.62
N ALA A 211 -1.23 -5.95 14.05
CA ALA A 211 0.14 -6.18 13.60
C ALA A 211 0.21 -6.47 12.09
N LEU A 212 -0.71 -7.28 11.56
CA LEU A 212 -0.81 -7.58 10.13
C LEU A 212 -1.04 -6.30 9.31
N ALA A 213 -1.99 -5.47 9.73
CA ALA A 213 -2.38 -4.27 9.03
C ALA A 213 -1.38 -3.11 9.18
N THR A 214 -0.69 -2.99 10.34
CA THR A 214 0.30 -1.92 10.58
C THR A 214 1.58 -2.13 9.77
N THR A 215 2.16 -3.33 9.78
CA THR A 215 3.41 -3.59 9.05
C THR A 215 3.22 -3.56 7.54
N SER A 216 2.02 -3.89 7.06
CA SER A 216 1.65 -3.74 5.66
C SER A 216 1.31 -2.29 5.28
N THR A 217 1.21 -1.39 6.26
CA THR A 217 0.69 -0.02 6.08
C THR A 217 -0.70 -0.02 5.43
N GLY A 218 -1.61 -0.87 5.91
CA GLY A 218 -2.90 -1.11 5.27
C GLY A 218 -4.12 -0.49 5.96
N GLY A 219 -4.09 -0.36 7.30
CA GLY A 219 -5.05 0.43 8.07
C GLY A 219 -6.39 -0.21 8.43
N PHE A 220 -6.68 -1.42 7.98
CA PHE A 220 -7.90 -2.09 8.44
C PHE A 220 -7.82 -2.41 9.94
N GLY A 221 -8.81 -1.93 10.67
CA GLY A 221 -8.97 -2.17 12.10
C GLY A 221 -9.99 -3.24 12.42
N VAL A 222 -10.04 -3.60 13.70
CA VAL A 222 -11.06 -4.50 14.28
C VAL A 222 -12.21 -3.74 14.93
N LYS A 223 -12.10 -2.40 14.97
CA LYS A 223 -13.09 -1.47 15.52
C LYS A 223 -13.27 -0.27 14.60
N ASN A 224 -14.47 0.32 14.63
CA ASN A 224 -14.81 1.51 13.86
C ASN A 224 -14.00 2.74 14.28
N ASP A 225 -13.67 2.88 15.57
CA ASP A 225 -12.82 3.95 16.09
C ASP A 225 -11.32 3.70 15.84
N SER A 226 -11.01 2.67 15.05
CA SER A 226 -9.66 2.24 14.71
C SER A 226 -8.83 1.97 15.98
N LEU A 227 -7.88 2.83 16.33
CA LEU A 227 -7.05 2.71 17.53
C LEU A 227 -7.37 3.76 18.61
N GLY A 228 -8.47 4.52 18.45
CA GLY A 228 -8.89 5.55 19.39
C GLY A 228 -9.20 5.02 20.79
N GLY A 229 -9.90 3.88 20.88
CA GLY A 229 -10.31 3.26 22.13
C GLY A 229 -9.24 2.42 22.86
N TYR A 230 -8.01 2.32 22.31
CA TYR A 230 -6.92 1.61 22.99
C TYR A 230 -6.05 2.53 23.85
N SER A 231 -5.25 1.93 24.74
CA SER A 231 -4.38 2.68 25.65
C SER A 231 -3.35 3.55 24.91
N HIS A 232 -2.92 4.63 25.56
CA HIS A 232 -1.90 5.55 25.01
C HIS A 232 -0.61 4.79 24.65
N THR A 233 -0.21 3.80 25.45
CA THR A 233 0.97 2.96 25.18
C THR A 233 0.83 2.22 23.85
N ILE A 234 -0.34 1.62 23.57
CA ILE A 234 -0.62 0.94 22.28
C ILE A 234 -0.53 1.93 21.12
N GLN A 235 -1.11 3.12 21.26
CA GLN A 235 -1.04 4.16 20.24
C GLN A 235 0.41 4.58 19.95
N TYR A 236 1.25 4.76 20.96
CA TYR A 236 2.67 5.07 20.76
C TYR A 236 3.45 3.93 20.09
N ILE A 237 3.19 2.67 20.49
CA ILE A 237 3.83 1.50 19.86
C ILE A 237 3.48 1.46 18.38
N VAL A 238 2.18 1.55 18.04
CA VAL A 238 1.75 1.51 16.63
C VAL A 238 2.33 2.69 15.85
N ALA A 239 2.29 3.92 16.37
CA ALA A 239 2.88 5.09 15.72
C ALA A 239 4.39 4.92 15.44
N GLY A 240 5.13 4.35 16.39
CA GLY A 240 6.55 4.02 16.20
C GLY A 240 6.77 2.98 15.12
N PHE A 241 5.98 1.90 15.09
CA PHE A 241 6.08 0.89 14.05
C PHE A 241 5.63 1.41 12.67
N LEU A 242 4.65 2.32 12.59
CA LEU A 242 4.29 3.01 11.35
C LEU A 242 5.47 3.81 10.80
N PHE A 243 6.15 4.62 11.64
CA PHE A 243 7.36 5.32 11.23
C PHE A 243 8.39 4.36 10.62
N PHE A 244 8.63 3.23 11.28
CA PHE A 244 9.56 2.21 10.79
C PHE A 244 9.06 1.52 9.52
N ALA A 245 7.78 1.17 9.39
CA ALA A 245 7.22 0.54 8.19
C ALA A 245 7.34 1.43 6.94
N GLY A 246 7.33 2.77 7.11
CA GLY A 246 7.56 3.74 6.03
C GLY A 246 9.00 3.87 5.56
N LEU A 247 9.98 3.27 6.24
CA LEU A 247 11.38 3.31 5.83
C LEU A 247 11.66 2.35 4.69
N ASN A 248 12.66 2.68 3.88
CA ASN A 248 13.18 1.81 2.84
C ASN A 248 13.73 0.50 3.45
N TYR A 249 13.29 -0.66 2.99
CA TYR A 249 13.71 -1.95 3.54
C TYR A 249 15.22 -2.25 3.37
N ASN A 250 15.91 -1.54 2.46
CA ASN A 250 17.37 -1.59 2.35
C ASN A 250 18.05 -1.12 3.66
N PHE A 251 17.42 -0.20 4.40
CA PHE A 251 17.90 0.25 5.70
C PHE A 251 18.07 -0.91 6.68
N TYR A 252 17.03 -1.74 6.80
CA TYR A 252 17.06 -2.91 7.67
C TYR A 252 18.08 -3.95 7.23
N PHE A 253 18.22 -4.14 5.93
CA PHE A 253 19.25 -5.02 5.39
C PHE A 253 20.66 -4.56 5.74
N PHE A 254 20.94 -3.25 5.64
CA PHE A 254 22.23 -2.69 6.07
C PHE A 254 22.43 -2.78 7.58
N LEU A 255 21.40 -2.61 8.41
CA LEU A 255 21.47 -2.82 9.85
C LEU A 255 21.78 -4.30 10.17
N TRP A 256 21.11 -5.23 9.52
CA TRP A 256 21.33 -6.67 9.70
C TRP A 256 22.77 -7.09 9.32
N THR A 257 23.31 -6.50 8.26
CA THR A 257 24.68 -6.77 7.81
C THR A 257 25.73 -5.91 8.54
N ARG A 258 25.36 -5.20 9.61
CA ARG A 258 26.22 -4.31 10.42
C ARG A 258 26.89 -3.18 9.63
N ARG A 259 26.31 -2.77 8.51
CA ARG A 259 26.78 -1.67 7.67
C ARG A 259 26.10 -0.34 8.07
N PHE A 260 26.25 0.05 9.33
CA PHE A 260 25.53 1.20 9.92
C PHE A 260 25.78 2.51 9.17
N LYS A 261 27.04 2.79 8.77
CA LYS A 261 27.36 4.01 8.02
C LYS A 261 26.56 4.13 6.73
N GLU A 262 26.39 3.04 6.01
CA GLU A 262 25.61 3.01 4.77
C GLU A 262 24.11 3.13 5.03
N ALA A 263 23.60 2.51 6.09
CA ALA A 263 22.20 2.64 6.49
C ALA A 263 21.80 4.10 6.72
N PHE A 264 22.58 4.85 7.50
CA PHE A 264 22.29 6.25 7.83
C PHE A 264 22.78 7.26 6.75
N SER A 265 23.52 6.82 5.75
CA SER A 265 23.93 7.68 4.64
C SER A 265 22.87 7.85 3.55
N ILE A 266 21.82 7.01 3.54
CA ILE A 266 20.72 7.06 2.58
C ILE A 266 20.01 8.42 2.67
N GLU A 267 20.09 9.23 1.60
CA GLU A 267 19.49 10.57 1.59
C GLU A 267 17.97 10.55 1.77
N GLU A 268 17.30 9.56 1.19
CA GLU A 268 15.85 9.41 1.28
C GLU A 268 15.38 9.26 2.72
N ILE A 269 16.09 8.45 3.54
CA ILE A 269 15.74 8.23 4.94
C ILE A 269 15.86 9.50 5.77
N ARG A 270 16.92 10.30 5.51
CA ARG A 270 17.09 11.59 6.19
C ARG A 270 15.99 12.57 5.82
N ALA A 271 15.64 12.66 4.53
CA ALA A 271 14.55 13.54 4.11
C ALA A 271 13.19 13.09 4.67
N TYR A 272 12.93 11.77 4.68
CA TYR A 272 11.73 11.20 5.29
C TYR A 272 11.66 11.56 6.78
N ALA A 273 12.74 11.36 7.54
CA ALA A 273 12.78 11.66 8.96
C ALA A 273 12.58 13.17 9.24
N VAL A 274 13.20 14.04 8.43
CA VAL A 274 13.02 15.51 8.58
C VAL A 274 11.58 15.92 8.26
N ALA A 275 10.98 15.41 7.18
CA ALA A 275 9.60 15.70 6.83
C ALA A 275 8.62 15.17 7.90
N PHE A 276 8.84 13.95 8.38
CA PHE A 276 8.02 13.31 9.39
C PHE A 276 8.04 14.09 10.71
N TRP A 277 9.21 14.27 11.30
CA TRP A 277 9.34 14.95 12.59
C TRP A 277 9.03 16.44 12.50
N GLY A 278 9.30 17.07 11.37
CA GLY A 278 8.90 18.45 11.09
C GLY A 278 7.37 18.60 11.10
N ALA A 279 6.65 17.69 10.42
CA ALA A 279 5.19 17.69 10.43
C ALA A 279 4.61 17.40 11.82
N VAL A 280 5.17 16.42 12.56
CA VAL A 280 4.76 16.14 13.95
C VAL A 280 4.93 17.38 14.83
N ALA A 281 6.07 18.06 14.78
CA ALA A 281 6.32 19.25 15.57
C ALA A 281 5.37 20.41 15.20
N LEU A 282 5.18 20.69 13.91
CA LEU A 282 4.28 21.75 13.45
C LEU A 282 2.82 21.50 13.87
N ILE A 283 2.32 20.27 13.69
CA ILE A 283 0.96 19.91 14.08
C ILE A 283 0.81 19.98 15.60
N ALA A 284 1.74 19.40 16.37
CA ALA A 284 1.67 19.41 17.84
C ALA A 284 1.65 20.85 18.40
N VAL A 285 2.56 21.73 17.90
CA VAL A 285 2.56 23.15 18.28
C VAL A 285 1.26 23.84 17.91
N ASN A 286 0.73 23.60 16.70
CA ASN A 286 -0.52 24.20 16.27
C ASN A 286 -1.73 23.75 17.11
N LEU A 287 -1.81 22.45 17.49
CA LEU A 287 -2.87 21.92 18.36
C LEU A 287 -2.84 22.51 19.76
N VAL A 288 -1.63 22.69 20.34
CA VAL A 288 -1.45 23.31 21.65
C VAL A 288 -1.79 24.79 21.59
N SER A 289 -1.30 25.53 20.57
CA SER A 289 -1.53 26.97 20.44
C SER A 289 -3.01 27.31 20.16
N ALA A 290 -3.72 26.43 19.48
CA ALA A 290 -5.17 26.55 19.26
C ALA A 290 -6.01 26.13 20.49
N GLY A 291 -5.39 25.63 21.56
CA GLY A 291 -6.08 25.16 22.76
C GLY A 291 -6.91 23.87 22.55
N THR A 292 -6.67 23.15 21.45
CA THR A 292 -7.43 21.92 21.12
C THR A 292 -7.06 20.79 22.07
N TYR A 293 -5.75 20.63 22.37
CA TYR A 293 -5.21 19.60 23.27
C TYR A 293 -4.10 20.16 24.14
N GLY A 294 -3.89 19.52 25.31
CA GLY A 294 -2.67 19.71 26.11
C GLY A 294 -1.43 19.15 25.40
N ALA A 295 -0.24 19.43 25.92
CA ALA A 295 1.03 19.10 25.25
C ALA A 295 1.19 17.60 24.94
N GLU A 296 0.90 16.69 25.90
CA GLU A 296 1.01 15.24 25.69
C GLU A 296 0.00 14.73 24.65
N PRO A 297 -1.31 14.97 24.77
CA PRO A 297 -2.26 14.50 23.77
C PRO A 297 -1.99 15.08 22.36
N ALA A 298 -1.59 16.37 22.29
CA ALA A 298 -1.23 17.01 21.03
C ALA A 298 -0.06 16.29 20.33
N PHE A 299 1.02 15.99 21.08
CA PHE A 299 2.16 15.26 20.54
C PHE A 299 1.78 13.83 20.16
N ARG A 300 1.06 13.10 21.00
CA ARG A 300 0.66 11.72 20.74
C ARG A 300 -0.19 11.58 19.47
N HIS A 301 -1.25 12.41 19.36
CA HIS A 301 -2.11 12.39 18.19
C HIS A 301 -1.39 12.91 16.93
N ALA A 302 -0.53 13.93 17.03
CA ALA A 302 0.27 14.38 15.90
C ALA A 302 1.24 13.29 15.42
N PHE A 303 1.96 12.64 16.34
CA PHE A 303 2.89 11.55 16.01
C PHE A 303 2.16 10.37 15.37
N PHE A 304 1.01 9.99 15.92
CA PHE A 304 0.20 8.90 15.40
C PHE A 304 -0.34 9.21 13.99
N GLN A 305 -1.00 10.37 13.82
CA GLN A 305 -1.66 10.71 12.56
C GLN A 305 -0.66 11.01 11.43
N VAL A 306 0.45 11.70 11.72
CA VAL A 306 1.53 11.87 10.75
C VAL A 306 2.09 10.52 10.36
N GLY A 307 2.32 9.62 11.33
CA GLY A 307 2.75 8.24 11.07
C GLY A 307 1.77 7.52 10.16
N SER A 308 0.50 7.57 10.46
CA SER A 308 -0.55 6.91 9.70
C SER A 308 -0.69 7.44 8.26
N ILE A 309 -0.77 8.75 8.09
CA ILE A 309 -1.02 9.36 6.77
C ILE A 309 0.24 9.36 5.89
N MET A 310 1.40 9.74 6.43
CA MET A 310 2.63 9.78 5.63
C MET A 310 3.11 8.40 5.19
N THR A 311 2.86 7.36 6.01
CA THR A 311 3.16 5.98 5.61
C THR A 311 2.03 5.33 4.82
N THR A 312 0.95 6.07 4.57
CA THR A 312 -0.24 5.58 3.88
C THR A 312 -0.89 4.37 4.55
N ALA A 313 -0.84 4.31 5.87
CA ALA A 313 -1.43 3.21 6.64
C ALA A 313 -2.92 3.42 6.91
N GLY A 314 -3.36 4.66 7.17
CA GLY A 314 -4.78 4.98 7.30
C GLY A 314 -5.40 4.70 8.68
N PHE A 315 -4.66 4.25 9.67
CA PHE A 315 -5.17 4.14 11.04
C PHE A 315 -5.49 5.51 11.65
N SER A 316 -6.45 5.53 12.58
CA SER A 316 -6.81 6.72 13.31
C SER A 316 -6.75 6.50 14.82
N SER A 317 -6.26 7.52 15.55
CA SER A 317 -6.33 7.59 17.01
C SER A 317 -7.34 8.64 17.49
N VAL A 318 -7.80 9.50 16.59
CA VAL A 318 -8.74 10.58 16.82
C VAL A 318 -9.31 11.08 15.49
N ASP A 319 -10.51 11.62 15.50
CA ASP A 319 -11.04 12.31 14.33
C ASP A 319 -10.33 13.65 14.14
N PHE A 320 -9.45 13.73 13.14
CA PHE A 320 -8.68 14.92 12.80
C PHE A 320 -9.44 15.93 11.93
N GLU A 321 -10.70 15.65 11.59
CA GLU A 321 -11.59 16.59 10.88
C GLU A 321 -11.74 17.90 11.66
N ASN A 322 -11.76 17.80 13.00
CA ASN A 322 -11.95 18.92 13.90
C ASN A 322 -10.64 19.66 14.24
N TRP A 323 -9.52 19.33 13.60
CA TRP A 323 -8.25 20.00 13.85
C TRP A 323 -8.20 21.40 13.20
N PRO A 324 -7.36 22.32 13.73
CA PRO A 324 -7.14 23.62 13.12
C PRO A 324 -6.71 23.50 11.66
N ALA A 325 -7.09 24.50 10.83
CA ALA A 325 -6.88 24.48 9.38
C ALA A 325 -5.45 24.14 8.99
N LEU A 326 -4.44 24.76 9.62
CA LEU A 326 -3.03 24.47 9.32
C LEU A 326 -2.68 22.99 9.50
N SER A 327 -3.17 22.35 10.57
CA SER A 327 -2.91 20.93 10.81
C SER A 327 -3.56 20.05 9.74
N ARG A 328 -4.79 20.38 9.31
CA ARG A 328 -5.50 19.66 8.23
C ARG A 328 -4.78 19.80 6.89
N GLU A 329 -4.35 21.01 6.53
CA GLU A 329 -3.61 21.27 5.28
C GLU A 329 -2.26 20.51 5.25
N ILE A 330 -1.53 20.46 6.39
CA ILE A 330 -0.31 19.63 6.50
C ILE A 330 -0.66 18.16 6.24
N MET A 331 -1.75 17.64 6.82
CA MET A 331 -2.17 16.25 6.59
C MET A 331 -2.48 15.99 5.11
N ILE A 332 -3.20 16.90 4.43
CA ILE A 332 -3.48 16.79 2.98
C ILE A 332 -2.17 16.78 2.17
N CYS A 333 -1.20 17.64 2.50
CA CYS A 333 0.11 17.60 1.85
C CYS A 333 0.82 16.26 2.07
N LEU A 334 0.77 15.70 3.27
CA LEU A 334 1.37 14.39 3.57
C LEU A 334 0.71 13.23 2.82
N MET A 335 -0.62 13.29 2.56
CA MET A 335 -1.32 12.31 1.73
C MET A 335 -0.69 12.16 0.34
N LEU A 336 -0.21 13.25 -0.24
CA LEU A 336 0.42 13.24 -1.57
C LEU A 336 1.87 12.73 -1.53
N VAL A 337 2.59 12.95 -0.44
CA VAL A 337 4.03 12.63 -0.33
C VAL A 337 4.28 11.13 -0.27
N GLY A 338 3.65 10.44 0.68
CA GLY A 338 3.87 9.01 0.92
C GLY A 338 5.18 8.70 1.67
N GLY A 339 5.51 7.39 1.78
CA GLY A 339 6.73 6.90 2.44
C GLY A 339 7.95 6.81 1.54
N CYS A 340 8.99 6.07 1.99
CA CYS A 340 10.19 5.83 1.20
C CYS A 340 9.94 4.82 0.06
N ALA A 341 10.71 4.95 -1.02
CA ALA A 341 10.76 3.92 -2.06
C ALA A 341 11.29 2.60 -1.50
N GLY A 342 10.67 1.48 -1.90
CA GLY A 342 11.02 0.16 -1.35
C GLY A 342 10.58 -0.04 0.10
N SER A 343 9.56 0.69 0.57
CA SER A 343 8.75 0.40 1.76
C SER A 343 7.39 -0.17 1.34
N THR A 344 6.56 -0.56 2.30
CA THR A 344 5.17 -1.00 2.05
C THR A 344 4.22 0.14 1.69
N SER A 345 4.58 1.38 2.00
CA SER A 345 3.77 2.58 1.79
C SER A 345 3.38 2.83 0.33
N GLY A 346 2.27 3.51 0.09
CA GLY A 346 1.83 4.07 -1.19
C GLY A 346 2.37 5.48 -1.47
N GLY A 347 1.63 6.28 -2.22
CA GLY A 347 1.92 7.69 -2.55
C GLY A 347 3.01 7.89 -3.60
N ILE A 348 3.38 9.16 -3.82
CA ILE A 348 4.38 9.56 -4.85
C ILE A 348 5.80 9.08 -4.49
N LYS A 349 6.11 8.89 -3.22
CA LYS A 349 7.39 8.51 -2.62
C LYS A 349 8.35 9.68 -2.39
N VAL A 350 8.98 9.65 -1.21
CA VAL A 350 9.96 10.68 -0.80
C VAL A 350 11.12 10.82 -1.79
N SER A 351 11.62 9.72 -2.34
CA SER A 351 12.71 9.75 -3.33
C SER A 351 12.36 10.53 -4.60
N ARG A 352 11.11 10.40 -5.10
CA ARG A 352 10.67 11.19 -6.26
C ARG A 352 10.53 12.68 -5.91
N ILE A 353 9.99 12.99 -4.73
CA ILE A 353 9.91 14.38 -4.25
C ILE A 353 11.31 15.01 -4.18
N GLN A 354 12.31 14.28 -3.65
CA GLN A 354 13.70 14.74 -3.63
C GLN A 354 14.23 15.00 -5.04
N ILE A 355 13.96 14.10 -6.00
CA ILE A 355 14.37 14.27 -7.39
C ILE A 355 13.72 15.52 -7.98
N TYR A 356 12.42 15.77 -7.75
CA TYR A 356 11.72 16.95 -8.24
C TYR A 356 12.34 18.24 -7.67
N VAL A 357 12.60 18.30 -6.36
CA VAL A 357 13.22 19.46 -5.72
C VAL A 357 14.64 19.71 -6.29
N LYS A 358 15.44 18.65 -6.47
CA LYS A 358 16.79 18.76 -7.07
C LYS A 358 16.73 19.17 -8.53
N MET A 359 15.73 18.72 -9.30
CA MET A 359 15.51 19.15 -10.68
C MET A 359 15.15 20.64 -10.75
N LEU A 360 14.21 21.08 -9.91
CA LEU A 360 13.82 22.48 -9.82
C LEU A 360 15.03 23.36 -9.46
N ALA A 361 15.80 22.97 -8.44
CA ALA A 361 17.00 23.69 -8.03
C ALA A 361 18.07 23.75 -9.15
N ARG A 362 18.21 22.67 -9.94
CA ARG A 362 19.09 22.64 -11.10
C ARG A 362 18.63 23.63 -12.18
N GLU A 363 17.35 23.64 -12.54
CA GLU A 363 16.79 24.53 -13.56
C GLU A 363 16.94 26.01 -13.15
N LEU A 364 16.58 26.34 -11.90
CA LEU A 364 16.78 27.70 -11.37
C LEU A 364 18.26 28.11 -11.42
N SER A 365 19.17 27.21 -11.07
CA SER A 365 20.60 27.49 -11.17
C SER A 365 21.09 27.65 -12.60
N SER A 366 20.53 26.87 -13.55
CA SER A 366 20.85 26.98 -14.97
C SER A 366 20.42 28.34 -15.57
N LEU A 367 19.25 28.84 -15.13
CA LEU A 367 18.79 30.18 -15.53
C LEU A 367 19.72 31.30 -14.99
N CYS A 368 20.18 31.14 -13.74
CA CYS A 368 21.10 32.13 -13.14
C CYS A 368 22.54 32.02 -13.67
N HIS A 369 23.00 30.81 -13.98
CA HIS A 369 24.37 30.51 -14.41
C HIS A 369 24.38 29.59 -15.64
N PRO A 370 24.10 30.07 -16.85
CA PRO A 370 23.88 29.25 -18.05
C PRO A 370 25.08 28.37 -18.46
N LYS A 371 26.30 28.75 -18.04
CA LYS A 371 27.53 27.98 -18.35
C LYS A 371 27.82 26.87 -17.34
N SER A 372 27.03 26.76 -16.24
CA SER A 372 27.27 25.76 -15.19
C SER A 372 26.56 24.47 -15.54
N VAL A 373 27.29 23.35 -15.58
CA VAL A 373 26.71 22.02 -15.76
C VAL A 373 26.53 21.37 -14.38
N ARG A 374 25.29 21.32 -13.89
CA ARG A 374 24.97 20.66 -12.61
C ARG A 374 24.35 19.28 -12.84
N VAL A 375 24.93 18.29 -12.21
CA VAL A 375 24.46 16.90 -12.25
C VAL A 375 23.61 16.60 -11.02
N ILE A 376 22.48 15.96 -11.20
CA ILE A 376 21.64 15.50 -10.08
C ILE A 376 22.23 14.21 -9.54
N CYS A 377 22.50 14.19 -8.24
CA CYS A 377 23.01 13.02 -7.53
C CYS A 377 22.03 12.59 -6.43
N MET A 378 21.95 11.28 -6.18
CA MET A 378 21.30 10.65 -5.04
C MET A 378 22.27 9.66 -4.40
N ASP A 379 22.41 9.70 -3.09
CA ASP A 379 23.38 8.87 -2.34
C ASP A 379 24.81 8.96 -2.89
N GLY A 380 25.24 10.17 -3.32
CA GLY A 380 26.54 10.42 -3.93
C GLY A 380 26.72 9.87 -5.36
N LYS A 381 25.68 9.27 -5.96
CA LYS A 381 25.71 8.72 -7.32
C LYS A 381 24.89 9.59 -8.28
N ARG A 382 25.41 9.74 -9.50
CA ARG A 382 24.69 10.45 -10.57
C ARG A 382 23.40 9.71 -10.92
N VAL A 383 22.29 10.43 -10.93
CA VAL A 383 21.00 9.91 -11.42
C VAL A 383 21.01 9.91 -12.94
N SER A 384 20.68 8.77 -13.57
CA SER A 384 20.64 8.67 -15.02
C SER A 384 19.51 9.51 -15.62
N SER A 385 19.68 9.96 -16.87
CA SER A 385 18.66 10.71 -17.60
C SER A 385 17.35 9.93 -17.76
N ASP A 386 17.43 8.61 -17.88
CA ASP A 386 16.24 7.74 -17.98
C ASP A 386 15.43 7.74 -16.70
N VAL A 387 16.06 7.72 -15.53
CA VAL A 387 15.38 7.81 -14.22
C VAL A 387 14.74 9.19 -14.06
N LEU A 388 15.43 10.28 -14.43
CA LEU A 388 14.86 11.62 -14.38
C LEU A 388 13.64 11.74 -15.29
N ARG A 389 13.75 11.25 -16.54
CA ARG A 389 12.65 11.25 -17.49
C ARG A 389 11.46 10.42 -16.99
N SER A 390 11.69 9.20 -16.52
CA SER A 390 10.62 8.35 -16.01
C SER A 390 9.92 8.94 -14.78
N THR A 391 10.66 9.63 -13.92
CA THR A 391 10.12 10.34 -12.76
C THR A 391 9.21 11.49 -13.19
N MET A 392 9.60 12.28 -14.19
CA MET A 392 8.75 13.37 -14.73
C MET A 392 7.49 12.82 -15.40
N VAL A 393 7.60 11.76 -16.21
CA VAL A 393 6.45 11.15 -16.88
C VAL A 393 5.48 10.54 -15.83
N PHE A 394 6.00 9.98 -14.74
CA PHE A 394 5.18 9.50 -13.63
C PHE A 394 4.35 10.63 -13.00
N LEU A 395 4.96 11.79 -12.71
CA LEU A 395 4.25 12.94 -12.15
C LEU A 395 3.15 13.44 -13.10
N ALA A 396 3.46 13.56 -14.38
CA ALA A 396 2.48 13.98 -15.38
C ALA A 396 1.31 13.00 -15.47
N ALA A 397 1.58 11.69 -15.49
CA ALA A 397 0.54 10.67 -15.49
C ALA A 397 -0.29 10.68 -14.19
N TYR A 398 0.37 10.86 -13.03
CA TYR A 398 -0.29 10.95 -11.74
C TYR A 398 -1.28 12.12 -11.70
N VAL A 399 -0.85 13.31 -12.12
CA VAL A 399 -1.71 14.52 -12.14
C VAL A 399 -2.88 14.35 -13.10
N VAL A 400 -2.67 13.76 -14.28
CA VAL A 400 -3.75 13.52 -15.26
C VAL A 400 -4.77 12.53 -14.71
N ILE A 401 -4.32 11.39 -14.17
CA ILE A 401 -5.24 10.40 -13.58
C ILE A 401 -6.00 11.03 -12.42
N PHE A 402 -5.30 11.71 -11.50
CA PHE A 402 -5.90 12.38 -10.37
C PHE A 402 -7.00 13.37 -10.78
N ALA A 403 -6.72 14.24 -11.77
CA ALA A 403 -7.70 15.19 -12.27
C ALA A 403 -8.90 14.53 -12.94
N VAL A 404 -8.66 13.50 -13.75
CA VAL A 404 -9.75 12.75 -14.41
C VAL A 404 -10.61 12.01 -13.37
N SER A 405 -10.00 11.36 -12.38
CA SER A 405 -10.72 10.64 -11.33
C SER A 405 -11.60 11.58 -10.50
N ILE A 406 -11.10 12.78 -10.11
CA ILE A 406 -11.93 13.79 -9.42
C ILE A 406 -13.15 14.15 -10.27
N LEU A 407 -12.98 14.43 -11.57
CA LEU A 407 -14.09 14.79 -12.45
C LEU A 407 -15.12 13.65 -12.57
N LEU A 408 -14.67 12.39 -12.57
CA LEU A 408 -15.56 11.25 -12.64
C LEU A 408 -16.30 11.00 -11.32
N VAL A 409 -15.62 11.12 -10.19
CA VAL A 409 -16.23 10.95 -8.85
C VAL A 409 -17.20 12.08 -8.53
N SER A 410 -16.92 13.31 -8.99
CA SER A 410 -17.82 14.46 -8.79
C SER A 410 -19.20 14.32 -9.45
N LEU A 411 -19.41 13.31 -10.31
CA LEU A 411 -20.73 12.99 -10.86
C LEU A 411 -21.75 12.57 -9.80
N ASP A 412 -21.28 12.10 -8.64
CA ASP A 412 -22.14 11.77 -7.50
C ASP A 412 -22.66 13.02 -6.74
N GLY A 413 -22.10 14.22 -7.01
CA GLY A 413 -22.59 15.50 -6.50
C GLY A 413 -22.21 15.82 -5.06
N TYR A 414 -21.11 15.25 -4.55
CA TYR A 414 -20.59 15.57 -3.21
C TYR A 414 -19.72 16.82 -3.22
N ASP A 415 -19.29 17.26 -2.01
CA ASP A 415 -18.42 18.43 -1.86
C ASP A 415 -16.98 18.15 -2.37
N PHE A 416 -16.32 19.22 -2.82
CA PHE A 416 -14.97 19.14 -3.37
C PHE A 416 -13.97 18.48 -2.41
N THR A 417 -14.08 18.73 -1.10
CA THR A 417 -13.17 18.13 -0.12
C THR A 417 -13.32 16.61 -0.07
N THR A 418 -14.56 16.11 -0.11
CA THR A 418 -14.86 14.67 -0.19
C THR A 418 -14.26 14.06 -1.44
N ASP A 419 -14.55 14.61 -2.63
CA ASP A 419 -14.10 14.04 -3.90
C ASP A 419 -12.58 14.10 -4.02
N PHE A 420 -11.97 15.25 -3.70
CA PHE A 420 -10.52 15.44 -3.75
C PHE A 420 -9.79 14.46 -2.84
N THR A 421 -10.23 14.35 -1.58
CA THR A 421 -9.54 13.51 -0.60
C THR A 421 -9.85 12.03 -0.77
N ALA A 422 -11.02 11.65 -1.31
CA ALA A 422 -11.32 10.27 -1.69
C ALA A 422 -10.38 9.79 -2.81
N VAL A 423 -10.20 10.58 -3.87
CA VAL A 423 -9.26 10.26 -4.96
C VAL A 423 -7.82 10.30 -4.47
N ALA A 424 -7.43 11.30 -3.64
CA ALA A 424 -6.08 11.36 -3.06
C ALA A 424 -5.78 10.12 -2.19
N SER A 425 -6.76 9.69 -1.40
CA SER A 425 -6.66 8.49 -0.57
C SER A 425 -6.60 7.22 -1.40
N ALA A 426 -7.44 7.06 -2.42
CA ALA A 426 -7.46 5.88 -3.28
C ALA A 426 -6.16 5.76 -4.09
N LEU A 427 -5.74 6.82 -4.78
CA LEU A 427 -4.53 6.83 -5.62
C LEU A 427 -3.24 6.81 -4.78
N GLY A 428 -3.27 7.37 -3.56
CA GLY A 428 -2.19 7.32 -2.59
C GLY A 428 -2.13 6.01 -1.79
N ASN A 429 -3.18 5.17 -1.84
CA ASN A 429 -3.38 3.98 -1.00
C ASN A 429 -3.29 4.30 0.51
N ILE A 430 -4.12 5.23 1.00
CA ILE A 430 -4.02 5.78 2.36
C ILE A 430 -5.15 5.29 3.28
N GLY A 431 -6.38 5.20 2.76
CA GLY A 431 -7.60 4.82 3.48
C GLY A 431 -8.52 6.02 3.77
N PRO A 432 -8.38 6.74 4.87
CA PRO A 432 -9.23 7.88 5.16
C PRO A 432 -8.86 9.11 4.34
N GLY A 433 -9.85 10.00 4.18
CA GLY A 433 -9.69 11.35 3.65
C GLY A 433 -10.20 12.38 4.64
N PHE A 434 -10.94 13.37 4.13
CA PHE A 434 -11.63 14.43 4.88
C PHE A 434 -13.11 14.50 4.49
N SER A 435 -13.92 15.20 5.25
CA SER A 435 -15.37 15.34 5.08
C SER A 435 -16.07 13.97 5.14
N LEU A 436 -16.84 13.56 4.12
CA LEU A 436 -17.62 12.32 4.13
C LEU A 436 -16.77 11.05 4.11
N VAL A 437 -15.49 11.13 3.76
CA VAL A 437 -14.52 10.03 3.78
C VAL A 437 -13.49 10.17 4.91
N GLY A 438 -13.83 10.94 5.95
CA GLY A 438 -13.00 11.15 7.14
C GLY A 438 -12.73 9.85 7.92
N PRO A 439 -11.85 9.91 8.95
CA PRO A 439 -11.33 8.73 9.65
C PRO A 439 -12.38 7.92 10.42
N ALA A 440 -13.52 8.54 10.78
CA ALA A 440 -14.64 7.89 11.46
C ALA A 440 -15.78 7.52 10.49
N ARG A 441 -15.56 7.60 9.19
CA ARG A 441 -16.55 7.40 8.14
C ARG A 441 -16.13 6.32 7.16
N ASN A 442 -16.95 6.04 6.13
CA ASN A 442 -16.70 4.99 5.15
C ASN A 442 -17.08 5.44 3.74
N PHE A 443 -16.79 4.59 2.73
CA PHE A 443 -17.00 4.86 1.32
C PHE A 443 -18.31 4.26 0.77
N ALA A 444 -19.20 3.74 1.62
CA ALA A 444 -20.40 3.03 1.19
C ALA A 444 -21.38 3.91 0.41
N PHE A 445 -21.41 5.21 0.68
CA PHE A 445 -22.34 6.19 0.10
C PHE A 445 -22.08 6.50 -1.39
N PHE A 446 -20.87 6.22 -1.91
CA PHE A 446 -20.58 6.42 -3.33
C PHE A 446 -21.37 5.47 -4.22
N SER A 447 -21.71 5.93 -5.43
CA SER A 447 -22.30 5.10 -6.46
C SER A 447 -21.36 3.97 -6.89
N ASP A 448 -21.89 2.90 -7.48
CA ASP A 448 -21.09 1.79 -8.02
C ASP A 448 -20.09 2.28 -9.09
N PHE A 449 -20.45 3.34 -9.84
CA PHE A 449 -19.57 3.95 -10.82
C PHE A 449 -18.36 4.63 -10.14
N SER A 450 -18.60 5.49 -9.13
CA SER A 450 -17.53 6.15 -8.39
C SER A 450 -16.68 5.15 -7.62
N LYS A 451 -17.27 4.08 -7.04
CA LYS A 451 -16.54 2.96 -6.45
C LYS A 451 -15.62 2.29 -7.48
N ALA A 452 -16.09 2.09 -8.74
CA ALA A 452 -15.27 1.50 -9.79
C ALA A 452 -14.07 2.40 -10.17
N VAL A 453 -14.25 3.73 -10.21
CA VAL A 453 -13.16 4.70 -10.43
C VAL A 453 -12.15 4.62 -9.29
N LEU A 454 -12.60 4.66 -8.04
CA LEU A 454 -11.73 4.57 -6.86
C LEU A 454 -10.99 3.21 -6.79
N MET A 455 -11.64 2.09 -7.15
CA MET A 455 -10.99 0.79 -7.27
C MET A 455 -9.86 0.80 -8.32
N PHE A 456 -10.08 1.46 -9.47
CA PHE A 456 -9.03 1.65 -10.46
C PHE A 456 -7.88 2.48 -9.90
N ASP A 457 -8.16 3.56 -9.19
CA ASP A 457 -7.15 4.43 -8.56
C ASP A 457 -6.32 3.67 -7.52
N MET A 458 -6.95 2.84 -6.67
CA MET A 458 -6.24 1.99 -5.70
C MET A 458 -5.27 1.03 -6.38
N LEU A 459 -5.71 0.36 -7.46
CA LEU A 459 -4.86 -0.54 -8.23
C LEU A 459 -3.75 0.21 -8.97
N ALA A 460 -4.06 1.36 -9.57
CA ALA A 460 -3.10 2.19 -10.28
C ALA A 460 -2.05 2.76 -9.34
N GLY A 461 -2.45 3.26 -8.16
CA GLY A 461 -1.55 3.75 -7.13
C GLY A 461 -0.59 2.68 -6.65
N ARG A 462 -1.11 1.51 -6.30
CA ARG A 462 -0.30 0.38 -5.81
C ARG A 462 0.71 -0.13 -6.83
N LEU A 463 0.33 -0.18 -8.10
CA LEU A 463 1.16 -0.67 -9.21
C LEU A 463 1.99 0.44 -9.88
N GLU A 464 2.05 1.63 -9.29
CA GLU A 464 2.80 2.78 -9.81
C GLU A 464 2.38 3.22 -11.23
N LEU A 465 1.09 3.21 -11.50
CA LEU A 465 0.38 3.68 -12.69
C LEU A 465 0.67 2.87 -13.97
N PHE A 466 1.93 2.69 -14.34
CA PHE A 466 2.31 2.15 -15.65
C PHE A 466 1.78 0.75 -15.94
N PRO A 467 1.78 -0.24 -15.05
CA PRO A 467 1.20 -1.55 -15.32
C PRO A 467 -0.29 -1.46 -15.70
N MET A 468 -1.07 -0.63 -14.99
CA MET A 468 -2.50 -0.42 -15.30
C MET A 468 -2.68 0.31 -16.63
N LEU A 469 -1.89 1.35 -16.92
CA LEU A 469 -1.95 2.07 -18.19
C LEU A 469 -1.54 1.20 -19.37
N VAL A 470 -0.53 0.34 -19.22
CA VAL A 470 -0.12 -0.64 -20.23
C VAL A 470 -1.23 -1.66 -20.48
N LEU A 471 -1.92 -2.14 -19.46
CA LEU A 471 -3.05 -3.06 -19.57
C LEU A 471 -4.18 -2.44 -20.43
N LEU A 472 -4.50 -1.16 -20.23
CA LEU A 472 -5.57 -0.45 -20.94
C LEU A 472 -5.16 -0.01 -22.35
N SER A 473 -3.86 0.06 -22.65
CA SER A 473 -3.39 0.52 -23.96
C SER A 473 -3.73 -0.44 -25.09
N PRO A 474 -4.44 -0.02 -26.17
CA PRO A 474 -4.73 -0.87 -27.33
C PRO A 474 -3.46 -1.43 -28.01
N ALA A 475 -2.33 -0.68 -27.95
CA ALA A 475 -1.05 -1.12 -28.49
C ALA A 475 -0.48 -2.36 -27.78
N THR A 476 -0.93 -2.62 -26.55
CA THR A 476 -0.55 -3.81 -25.80
C THR A 476 -1.08 -5.08 -26.42
N TRP A 477 -2.27 -5.05 -27.00
CA TRP A 477 -3.01 -6.20 -27.50
C TRP A 477 -2.80 -6.45 -28.99
N ARG A 478 -2.25 -5.48 -29.73
CA ARG A 478 -1.91 -5.64 -31.15
C ARG A 478 -0.72 -6.60 -31.29
N LYS A 479 -0.84 -7.55 -32.23
CA LYS A 479 0.30 -8.36 -32.69
C LYS A 479 1.19 -7.47 -33.56
N ASN A 480 2.43 -7.27 -33.15
CA ASN A 480 3.50 -6.84 -34.06
C ASN A 480 4.00 -8.05 -34.78
#